data_5aa7a41c56939dcd7e9b10fded360ce6
#
_entry.id   5aa7a41c56939dcd7e9b10fded360ce6
#
_cell.length_a   1.000
_cell.length_b   1.000
_cell.length_c   1.000
_cell.angle_alpha   90.00
_cell.angle_beta   90.00
_cell.angle_gamma   90.00
#
_symmetry.space_group_name_H-M   'P 1'
#
loop_
_entity.id
_entity.type
_entity.pdbx_description
1 polymer ?
#
loop_
_entity_poly.entity_id
_entity_poly.type
_entity_poly.pdbx_seq_one_letter_code
_entity_poly.pdbx_strand_id
1 'polypeptide(L)'
;DQLKLLTELVTSVSADGPFNNTGVPGIKVVNLFAPGLGLLNPYYGRMADNPATDKLIDEVAKVDPTFFSLWVGNNDVLDYATSGGINSITPLEGPIGVGFTSTYAAAVQTIMASANKGVLANIPGVTSAAFFTTIHYNVVDIDDQLTVDDLNAEYALYNATMEQLGESYRINFQLGNNPMVIMDETMLVPEPLKFRQMTNDELVLLSIPQDSIRCAMWGSVKPVSDKYILTISEITEVTAAITAYNEIIKQTAETNGLAYVDFNSFLIEASTVGVVFDGITFTTDFITGNMFSLDGIHLTPQGNAVVANYFIDAINSTYNSNIPKAVIGSYPATDYP
;
A
#
# COMPACT_ATOMS: atom_id res chain seq x y z
N ASP A 1 4.05 -2.79 27.99
CA ASP A 1 3.02 -2.84 26.95
C ASP A 1 3.41 -3.70 25.73
N GLN A 2 4.65 -3.66 25.22
CA GLN A 2 5.09 -4.53 24.12
C GLN A 2 5.06 -6.04 24.47
N LEU A 3 5.40 -6.41 25.71
CA LEU A 3 5.32 -7.81 26.15
C LEU A 3 3.88 -8.33 26.21
N LYS A 4 2.92 -7.48 26.55
CA LYS A 4 1.49 -7.83 26.57
C LYS A 4 0.97 -8.06 25.17
N LEU A 5 1.36 -7.21 24.21
CA LEU A 5 1.00 -7.35 22.79
C LEU A 5 1.52 -8.67 22.20
N LEU A 6 2.79 -9.04 22.50
CA LEU A 6 3.39 -10.30 22.04
C LEU A 6 2.67 -11.52 22.61
N THR A 7 2.24 -11.46 23.87
CA THR A 7 1.51 -12.56 24.51
C THR A 7 0.11 -12.74 23.92
N GLU A 8 -0.58 -11.64 23.60
CA GLU A 8 -1.89 -11.68 22.95
C GLU A 8 -1.81 -12.23 21.52
N LEU A 9 -0.75 -11.92 20.78
CA LEU A 9 -0.56 -12.41 19.41
C LEU A 9 -0.28 -13.92 19.32
N VAL A 10 0.30 -14.53 20.35
CA VAL A 10 0.61 -15.96 20.35
C VAL A 10 -0.46 -16.81 21.05
N THR A 11 -1.45 -16.19 21.69
CA THR A 11 -2.54 -16.93 22.34
C THR A 11 -3.57 -17.35 21.28
N SER A 12 -3.79 -18.66 21.15
CA SER A 12 -4.84 -19.20 20.28
C SER A 12 -6.22 -18.75 20.75
N VAL A 13 -7.05 -18.36 19.81
CA VAL A 13 -8.47 -18.05 19.99
C VAL A 13 -9.37 -18.93 19.11
N SER A 14 -8.82 -20.00 18.51
CA SER A 14 -9.55 -20.86 17.58
C SER A 14 -10.81 -21.47 18.21
N ALA A 15 -10.78 -21.77 19.51
CA ALA A 15 -11.93 -22.30 20.23
C ALA A 15 -13.09 -21.29 20.35
N ASP A 16 -12.85 -20.00 20.13
CA ASP A 16 -13.89 -18.96 20.20
C ASP A 16 -14.56 -18.76 18.79
N GLY A 17 -14.06 -19.45 17.75
CA GLY A 17 -14.60 -19.40 16.39
C GLY A 17 -15.90 -20.20 16.22
N PRO A 18 -16.45 -20.21 14.98
CA PRO A 18 -15.95 -19.52 13.80
C PRO A 18 -16.13 -17.99 13.87
N PHE A 19 -15.20 -17.25 13.24
CA PHE A 19 -15.21 -15.79 13.30
C PHE A 19 -15.88 -15.17 12.06
N ASN A 20 -16.81 -14.22 12.26
CA ASN A 20 -17.43 -13.46 11.17
C ASN A 20 -16.45 -12.49 10.49
N ASN A 21 -15.35 -12.14 11.12
CA ASN A 21 -14.27 -11.35 10.56
C ASN A 21 -13.02 -12.21 10.46
N THR A 22 -12.63 -12.55 9.24
CA THR A 22 -11.43 -13.31 8.89
C THR A 22 -10.36 -12.43 8.23
N GLY A 23 -10.47 -11.11 8.39
CA GLY A 23 -9.44 -10.17 7.92
C GLY A 23 -8.13 -10.37 8.69
N VAL A 24 -7.04 -10.55 7.95
CA VAL A 24 -5.70 -10.80 8.50
C VAL A 24 -4.72 -9.79 7.91
N PRO A 25 -3.97 -9.04 8.74
CA PRO A 25 -2.98 -8.08 8.26
C PRO A 25 -1.91 -8.71 7.37
N GLY A 26 -1.55 -8.02 6.29
CA GLY A 26 -0.47 -8.42 5.38
C GLY A 26 -0.85 -9.55 4.40
N ILE A 27 -2.13 -9.97 4.35
CA ILE A 27 -2.57 -11.05 3.46
C ILE A 27 -2.59 -10.60 2.00
N LYS A 28 -1.91 -11.36 1.14
CA LYS A 28 -2.05 -11.34 -0.32
C LYS A 28 -3.14 -12.31 -0.76
N VAL A 29 -3.70 -12.10 -1.95
CA VAL A 29 -4.71 -13.01 -2.52
C VAL A 29 -4.21 -14.46 -2.53
N VAL A 30 -2.96 -14.66 -2.95
CA VAL A 30 -2.36 -15.99 -3.03
C VAL A 30 -2.24 -16.72 -1.70
N ASN A 31 -2.22 -15.99 -0.59
CA ASN A 31 -2.14 -16.57 0.76
C ASN A 31 -3.46 -17.22 1.21
N LEU A 32 -4.60 -16.88 0.60
CA LEU A 32 -5.90 -17.43 1.00
C LEU A 32 -5.94 -18.96 0.92
N PHE A 33 -5.21 -19.54 -0.03
CA PHE A 33 -5.13 -20.99 -0.24
C PHE A 33 -3.81 -21.62 0.26
N ALA A 34 -2.93 -20.85 0.90
CA ALA A 34 -1.63 -21.34 1.35
C ALA A 34 -1.76 -22.14 2.66
N PRO A 35 -1.45 -23.44 2.66
CA PRO A 35 -1.32 -24.19 3.90
C PRO A 35 -0.09 -23.71 4.69
N GLY A 36 -0.15 -23.79 6.02
CA GLY A 36 0.99 -23.38 6.86
C GLY A 36 1.13 -21.86 7.04
N LEU A 37 0.23 -21.08 6.48
CA LEU A 37 0.22 -19.62 6.66
C LEU A 37 0.22 -19.22 8.14
N GLY A 38 -0.47 -19.96 9.00
CA GLY A 38 -0.54 -19.68 10.43
C GLY A 38 0.80 -19.77 11.17
N LEU A 39 1.80 -20.46 10.61
CA LEU A 39 3.16 -20.47 11.14
C LEU A 39 3.95 -19.20 10.79
N LEU A 40 3.58 -18.52 9.70
CA LEU A 40 4.26 -17.34 9.19
C LEU A 40 3.56 -16.03 9.59
N ASN A 41 2.25 -16.08 9.74
CA ASN A 41 1.44 -14.92 10.12
C ASN A 41 0.75 -15.19 11.47
N PRO A 42 1.20 -14.54 12.56
CA PRO A 42 0.67 -14.80 13.91
C PRO A 42 -0.80 -14.38 14.07
N TYR A 43 -1.27 -13.41 13.28
CA TYR A 43 -2.69 -12.99 13.31
C TYR A 43 -3.61 -14.10 12.81
N TYR A 44 -3.21 -14.79 11.74
CA TYR A 44 -3.93 -15.96 11.28
C TYR A 44 -3.67 -17.18 12.20
N GLY A 45 -2.42 -17.40 12.61
CA GLY A 45 -2.02 -18.54 13.43
C GLY A 45 -2.82 -18.68 14.72
N ARG A 46 -3.26 -17.57 15.34
CA ARG A 46 -4.10 -17.61 16.55
C ARG A 46 -5.54 -18.02 16.26
N MET A 47 -6.05 -17.85 15.05
CA MET A 47 -7.40 -18.19 14.62
C MET A 47 -7.52 -19.63 14.14
N ALA A 48 -6.46 -20.16 13.51
CA ALA A 48 -6.43 -21.49 12.93
C ALA A 48 -6.48 -22.58 13.99
N ASP A 49 -7.22 -23.66 13.74
CA ASP A 49 -7.22 -24.85 14.59
C ASP A 49 -5.86 -25.57 14.49
N ASN A 50 -5.32 -25.66 13.29
CA ASN A 50 -3.97 -26.15 13.04
C ASN A 50 -3.18 -25.16 12.14
N PRO A 51 -2.38 -24.26 12.74
CA PRO A 51 -1.61 -23.26 12.00
C PRO A 51 -0.70 -23.81 10.88
N ALA A 52 -0.32 -25.09 10.97
CA ALA A 52 0.59 -25.72 10.01
C ALA A 52 -0.12 -26.24 8.73
N THR A 53 -1.41 -26.47 8.76
CA THR A 53 -2.15 -27.12 7.67
C THR A 53 -3.35 -26.35 7.16
N ASP A 54 -3.99 -25.59 8.06
CA ASP A 54 -5.22 -24.87 7.74
C ASP A 54 -4.93 -23.72 6.75
N LYS A 55 -5.94 -23.43 5.95
CA LYS A 55 -5.91 -22.31 4.99
C LYS A 55 -6.90 -21.26 5.44
N LEU A 56 -6.59 -20.00 5.20
CA LEU A 56 -7.47 -18.89 5.59
C LEU A 56 -8.86 -18.99 4.94
N ILE A 57 -8.93 -19.48 3.69
CA ILE A 57 -10.21 -19.65 3.00
C ILE A 57 -11.12 -20.69 3.68
N ASP A 58 -10.55 -21.68 4.34
CA ASP A 58 -11.32 -22.70 5.04
C ASP A 58 -12.02 -22.12 6.30
N GLU A 59 -11.41 -21.10 6.93
CA GLU A 59 -12.05 -20.39 8.06
C GLU A 59 -13.32 -19.64 7.61
N VAL A 60 -13.28 -19.06 6.41
CA VAL A 60 -14.47 -18.39 5.84
C VAL A 60 -15.60 -19.40 5.58
N ALA A 61 -15.25 -20.60 5.09
CA ALA A 61 -16.23 -21.65 4.86
C ALA A 61 -16.86 -22.18 6.15
N LYS A 62 -16.13 -22.20 7.29
CA LYS A 62 -16.67 -22.62 8.60
C LYS A 62 -17.81 -21.72 9.10
N VAL A 63 -17.83 -20.45 8.69
CA VAL A 63 -18.88 -19.47 9.08
C VAL A 63 -20.21 -19.79 8.44
N ASP A 64 -20.23 -20.45 7.27
CA ASP A 64 -21.44 -20.67 6.42
C ASP A 64 -22.21 -19.35 6.20
N PRO A 65 -21.55 -18.34 5.59
CA PRO A 65 -22.08 -16.99 5.53
C PRO A 65 -23.30 -16.89 4.62
N THR A 66 -24.27 -16.04 4.97
CA THR A 66 -25.40 -15.68 4.10
C THR A 66 -25.14 -14.42 3.27
N PHE A 67 -24.12 -13.64 3.67
CA PHE A 67 -23.62 -12.45 3.01
C PHE A 67 -22.13 -12.30 3.29
N PHE A 68 -21.36 -11.80 2.34
CA PHE A 68 -19.93 -11.57 2.55
C PHE A 68 -19.46 -10.22 2.01
N SER A 69 -18.38 -9.71 2.58
CA SER A 69 -17.57 -8.63 2.02
C SER A 69 -16.16 -9.16 1.76
N LEU A 70 -15.60 -8.87 0.59
CA LEU A 70 -14.24 -9.24 0.25
C LEU A 70 -13.48 -8.01 -0.26
N TRP A 71 -12.48 -7.63 0.51
CA TRP A 71 -11.53 -6.59 0.13
C TRP A 71 -10.12 -7.11 0.35
N VAL A 72 -9.52 -7.65 -0.68
CA VAL A 72 -8.20 -8.27 -0.69
C VAL A 72 -7.49 -7.94 -2.00
N GLY A 73 -6.16 -7.93 -1.98
CA GLY A 73 -5.34 -7.60 -3.14
C GLY A 73 -4.43 -6.38 -2.92
N ASN A 74 -4.72 -5.56 -1.91
CA ASN A 74 -3.90 -4.39 -1.59
C ASN A 74 -2.44 -4.79 -1.31
N ASN A 75 -2.23 -5.86 -0.53
CA ASN A 75 -0.89 -6.33 -0.18
C ASN A 75 -0.15 -7.02 -1.34
N ASP A 76 -0.87 -7.40 -2.40
CA ASP A 76 -0.28 -8.00 -3.61
C ASP A 76 0.60 -7.01 -4.38
N VAL A 77 0.38 -5.70 -4.20
CA VAL A 77 1.17 -4.59 -4.74
C VAL A 77 1.88 -3.76 -3.66
N LEU A 78 1.27 -3.63 -2.48
CA LEU A 78 1.78 -2.75 -1.41
C LEU A 78 3.12 -3.22 -0.87
N ASP A 79 3.34 -4.53 -0.76
CA ASP A 79 4.60 -5.12 -0.30
C ASP A 79 5.78 -4.76 -1.24
N TYR A 80 5.54 -4.76 -2.55
CA TYR A 80 6.49 -4.26 -3.55
C TYR A 80 6.72 -2.76 -3.37
N ALA A 81 5.65 -1.97 -3.34
CA ALA A 81 5.75 -0.52 -3.27
C ALA A 81 6.44 -0.03 -1.98
N THR A 82 6.13 -0.61 -0.82
CA THR A 82 6.72 -0.19 0.48
C THR A 82 8.15 -0.68 0.68
N SER A 83 8.62 -1.60 -0.15
CA SER A 83 10.01 -2.08 -0.14
C SER A 83 10.92 -1.37 -1.15
N GLY A 84 10.43 -0.34 -1.88
CA GLY A 84 11.19 0.30 -2.96
C GLY A 84 11.48 -0.67 -4.10
N GLY A 85 10.47 -1.40 -4.56
CA GLY A 85 10.60 -2.32 -5.68
C GLY A 85 11.34 -3.64 -5.40
N ILE A 86 11.82 -3.88 -4.18
CA ILE A 86 12.65 -5.07 -3.87
C ILE A 86 11.82 -6.36 -3.84
N ASN A 87 10.63 -6.32 -3.22
CA ASN A 87 9.75 -7.48 -3.16
C ASN A 87 9.03 -7.67 -4.49
N SER A 88 8.31 -8.76 -4.66
CA SER A 88 7.61 -9.05 -5.91
C SER A 88 6.13 -8.68 -5.85
N ILE A 89 5.61 -8.14 -6.93
CA ILE A 89 4.18 -8.06 -7.21
C ILE A 89 3.64 -9.46 -7.49
N THR A 90 2.45 -9.79 -6.98
CA THR A 90 1.81 -11.07 -7.31
C THR A 90 1.56 -11.17 -8.82
N PRO A 91 1.96 -12.26 -9.49
CA PRO A 91 1.69 -12.40 -10.92
C PRO A 91 0.18 -12.36 -11.22
N LEU A 92 -0.20 -11.70 -12.32
CA LEU A 92 -1.60 -11.66 -12.75
C LEU A 92 -2.11 -13.07 -13.05
N GLU A 93 -1.34 -13.83 -13.82
CA GLU A 93 -1.68 -15.18 -14.26
C GLU A 93 -0.88 -16.23 -13.49
N GLY A 94 -1.45 -17.44 -13.40
CA GLY A 94 -0.84 -18.59 -12.72
C GLY A 94 -1.90 -19.51 -12.12
N PRO A 95 -1.51 -20.66 -11.58
CA PRO A 95 -2.44 -21.55 -10.86
C PRO A 95 -2.91 -20.92 -9.54
N ILE A 96 -3.96 -21.48 -8.94
CA ILE A 96 -4.45 -21.08 -7.60
C ILE A 96 -3.30 -21.12 -6.59
N GLY A 97 -3.16 -20.05 -5.82
CA GLY A 97 -2.09 -19.85 -4.85
C GLY A 97 -0.80 -19.26 -5.45
N VAL A 98 -0.77 -18.95 -6.77
CA VAL A 98 0.34 -18.30 -7.47
C VAL A 98 -0.11 -17.07 -8.24
N GLY A 99 -1.13 -17.18 -9.11
CA GLY A 99 -1.66 -16.08 -9.90
C GLY A 99 -2.85 -15.40 -9.22
N PHE A 100 -2.95 -14.08 -9.38
CA PHE A 100 -4.04 -13.28 -8.84
C PHE A 100 -5.39 -13.73 -9.43
N THR A 101 -5.50 -13.77 -10.77
CA THR A 101 -6.76 -14.05 -11.49
C THR A 101 -7.41 -15.35 -11.02
N SER A 102 -6.67 -16.45 -11.07
CA SER A 102 -7.21 -17.77 -10.72
C SER A 102 -7.52 -17.89 -9.23
N THR A 103 -6.69 -17.29 -8.38
CA THR A 103 -6.84 -17.38 -6.92
C THR A 103 -8.00 -16.52 -6.45
N TYR A 104 -8.15 -15.31 -6.98
CA TYR A 104 -9.28 -14.42 -6.65
C TYR A 104 -10.62 -15.05 -7.06
N ALA A 105 -10.70 -15.58 -8.30
CA ALA A 105 -11.89 -16.26 -8.77
C ALA A 105 -12.25 -17.48 -7.90
N ALA A 106 -11.26 -18.30 -7.55
CA ALA A 106 -11.47 -19.46 -6.68
C ALA A 106 -11.93 -19.05 -5.26
N ALA A 107 -11.40 -17.96 -4.71
CA ALA A 107 -11.81 -17.45 -3.41
C ALA A 107 -13.29 -17.02 -3.43
N VAL A 108 -13.70 -16.23 -4.43
CA VAL A 108 -15.09 -15.80 -4.57
C VAL A 108 -16.02 -16.99 -4.76
N GLN A 109 -15.66 -17.96 -5.61
CA GLN A 109 -16.45 -19.18 -5.81
C GLN A 109 -16.59 -20.00 -4.53
N THR A 110 -15.51 -20.14 -3.75
CA THR A 110 -15.56 -20.88 -2.48
C THR A 110 -16.51 -20.23 -1.49
N ILE A 111 -16.49 -18.90 -1.36
CA ILE A 111 -17.37 -18.16 -0.46
C ILE A 111 -18.83 -18.25 -0.96
N MET A 112 -19.03 -18.13 -2.27
CA MET A 112 -20.35 -18.19 -2.90
C MET A 112 -20.99 -19.57 -2.86
N ALA A 113 -20.28 -20.61 -2.48
CA ALA A 113 -20.87 -21.91 -2.21
C ALA A 113 -21.91 -21.86 -1.06
N SER A 114 -21.74 -20.95 -0.10
CA SER A 114 -22.69 -20.69 1.00
C SER A 114 -23.46 -19.37 0.82
N ALA A 115 -22.81 -18.29 0.36
CA ALA A 115 -23.40 -16.95 0.27
C ALA A 115 -23.65 -16.55 -1.18
N ASN A 116 -24.89 -16.34 -1.57
CA ASN A 116 -25.26 -15.87 -2.90
C ASN A 116 -25.34 -14.34 -3.04
N LYS A 117 -24.98 -13.60 -1.99
CA LYS A 117 -24.92 -12.14 -1.97
C LYS A 117 -23.62 -11.70 -1.29
N GLY A 118 -23.02 -10.64 -1.82
CA GLY A 118 -21.82 -10.09 -1.25
C GLY A 118 -21.42 -8.78 -1.90
N VAL A 119 -20.33 -8.22 -1.43
CA VAL A 119 -19.73 -7.01 -1.96
C VAL A 119 -18.24 -7.20 -2.14
N LEU A 120 -17.74 -6.84 -3.31
CA LEU A 120 -16.33 -6.82 -3.65
C LEU A 120 -15.85 -5.36 -3.71
N ALA A 121 -14.64 -5.12 -3.23
CA ALA A 121 -14.01 -3.81 -3.35
C ALA A 121 -12.70 -3.93 -4.12
N ASN A 122 -12.43 -2.95 -4.98
CA ASN A 122 -11.20 -2.89 -5.75
C ASN A 122 -10.02 -2.34 -4.93
N ILE A 123 -8.83 -2.42 -5.50
CA ILE A 123 -7.57 -1.96 -4.91
C ILE A 123 -7.42 -0.47 -5.19
N PRO A 124 -7.25 0.38 -4.17
CA PRO A 124 -6.98 1.80 -4.35
C PRO A 124 -5.58 2.03 -4.96
N GLY A 125 -5.37 3.22 -5.52
CA GLY A 125 -4.05 3.65 -5.99
C GLY A 125 -3.10 3.83 -4.82
N VAL A 126 -2.44 2.75 -4.39
CA VAL A 126 -1.64 2.72 -3.14
C VAL A 126 -0.58 3.81 -3.07
N THR A 127 0.01 4.20 -4.21
CA THR A 127 1.02 5.26 -4.29
C THR A 127 0.49 6.66 -3.97
N SER A 128 -0.83 6.84 -3.87
CA SER A 128 -1.46 8.08 -3.41
C SER A 128 -1.61 8.16 -1.88
N ALA A 129 -1.25 7.10 -1.15
CA ALA A 129 -1.30 7.11 0.31
C ALA A 129 -0.20 8.01 0.90
N ALA A 130 -0.44 8.55 2.10
CA ALA A 130 0.48 9.45 2.78
C ALA A 130 1.91 8.88 2.94
N PHE A 131 2.05 7.57 3.06
CA PHE A 131 3.35 6.90 3.13
C PHE A 131 4.27 7.21 1.95
N PHE A 132 3.71 7.46 0.77
CA PHE A 132 4.44 7.72 -0.46
C PHE A 132 4.53 9.21 -0.83
N THR A 133 3.67 10.05 -0.28
CA THR A 133 3.52 11.45 -0.72
C THR A 133 4.01 12.47 0.30
N THR A 134 4.34 12.04 1.53
CA THR A 134 4.71 12.96 2.62
C THR A 134 6.09 13.58 2.45
N ILE A 135 7.06 12.82 1.95
CA ILE A 135 8.43 13.31 1.78
C ILE A 135 8.64 13.66 0.32
N HIS A 136 8.92 14.93 0.07
CA HIS A 136 9.15 15.41 -1.30
C HIS A 136 10.52 14.98 -1.83
N TYR A 137 10.62 14.78 -3.14
CA TYR A 137 11.84 14.40 -3.84
C TYR A 137 12.99 15.41 -3.64
N ASN A 138 12.68 16.68 -3.35
CA ASN A 138 13.60 17.82 -3.30
C ASN A 138 13.78 18.38 -1.88
N VAL A 139 13.92 17.54 -0.88
CA VAL A 139 14.08 17.95 0.53
C VAL A 139 15.50 18.35 0.93
N VAL A 140 16.48 18.29 0.02
CA VAL A 140 17.85 18.75 0.28
C VAL A 140 17.87 20.27 0.15
N ASP A 141 17.76 20.95 1.29
CA ASP A 141 17.79 22.42 1.34
C ASP A 141 19.20 22.92 1.65
N ILE A 142 19.72 23.80 0.80
CA ILE A 142 21.09 24.37 0.91
C ILE A 142 20.95 25.89 0.97
N ASP A 143 21.45 26.49 2.05
CA ASP A 143 21.30 27.92 2.33
C ASP A 143 22.58 28.73 2.09
N ASP A 144 23.71 28.08 1.76
CA ASP A 144 24.98 28.75 1.49
C ASP A 144 25.64 28.31 0.17
N GLN A 145 26.26 29.28 -0.51
CA GLN A 145 26.89 29.08 -1.82
C GLN A 145 28.14 28.19 -1.75
N LEU A 146 28.87 28.19 -0.62
CA LEU A 146 30.09 27.37 -0.50
C LEU A 146 29.74 25.88 -0.51
N THR A 147 28.69 25.50 0.19
CA THR A 147 28.18 24.12 0.17
C THR A 147 27.71 23.71 -1.23
N VAL A 148 27.05 24.60 -1.97
CA VAL A 148 26.67 24.35 -3.37
C VAL A 148 27.91 24.09 -4.23
N ASP A 149 28.93 24.96 -4.11
CA ASP A 149 30.15 24.87 -4.91
C ASP A 149 30.92 23.58 -4.58
N ASP A 150 31.04 23.23 -3.30
CA ASP A 150 31.71 22.00 -2.84
C ASP A 150 31.01 20.75 -3.36
N LEU A 151 29.67 20.64 -3.23
CA LEU A 151 28.90 19.50 -3.74
C LEU A 151 29.05 19.38 -5.27
N ASN A 152 28.93 20.47 -6.00
CA ASN A 152 29.08 20.44 -7.46
C ASN A 152 30.52 20.07 -7.88
N ALA A 153 31.53 20.45 -7.11
CA ALA A 153 32.92 20.03 -7.35
C ALA A 153 33.10 18.51 -7.10
N GLU A 154 32.48 17.94 -6.06
CA GLU A 154 32.52 16.50 -5.80
C GLU A 154 31.88 15.69 -6.94
N TYR A 155 30.76 16.15 -7.51
CA TYR A 155 30.07 15.46 -8.59
C TYR A 155 30.61 15.79 -10.01
N ALA A 156 31.60 16.68 -10.14
CA ALA A 156 32.13 17.07 -11.44
C ALA A 156 32.69 15.88 -12.25
N LEU A 157 33.42 14.98 -11.58
CA LEU A 157 33.97 13.77 -12.23
C LEU A 157 32.85 12.82 -12.66
N TYR A 158 31.84 12.61 -11.82
CA TYR A 158 30.67 11.81 -12.15
C TYR A 158 29.97 12.37 -13.39
N ASN A 159 29.68 13.66 -13.40
CA ASN A 159 29.01 14.33 -14.51
C ASN A 159 29.80 14.21 -15.84
N ALA A 160 31.13 14.37 -15.78
CA ALA A 160 32.00 14.19 -16.95
C ALA A 160 32.04 12.73 -17.42
N THR A 161 32.01 11.77 -16.50
CA THR A 161 31.98 10.34 -16.84
C THR A 161 30.64 9.97 -17.50
N MET A 162 29.52 10.44 -16.98
CA MET A 162 28.20 10.23 -17.60
C MET A 162 28.13 10.82 -19.01
N GLU A 163 28.74 11.98 -19.24
CA GLU A 163 28.83 12.57 -20.58
C GLU A 163 29.64 11.71 -21.54
N GLN A 164 30.77 11.14 -21.08
CA GLN A 164 31.61 10.25 -21.91
C GLN A 164 30.89 8.93 -22.23
N LEU A 165 30.01 8.45 -21.31
CA LEU A 165 29.17 7.27 -21.54
C LEU A 165 27.96 7.56 -22.45
N GLY A 166 27.72 8.83 -22.81
CA GLY A 166 26.56 9.25 -23.60
C GLY A 166 25.25 9.31 -22.79
N GLU A 167 25.37 9.31 -21.46
CA GLU A 167 24.21 9.36 -20.55
C GLU A 167 23.79 10.82 -20.27
N SER A 168 22.50 11.02 -20.06
CA SER A 168 21.94 12.34 -19.75
C SER A 168 21.92 12.68 -18.26
N TYR A 169 22.21 11.71 -17.38
CA TYR A 169 22.20 11.92 -15.94
C TYR A 169 23.24 12.96 -15.52
N ARG A 170 22.80 13.92 -14.71
CA ARG A 170 23.67 14.95 -14.12
C ARG A 170 23.24 15.18 -12.68
N ILE A 171 24.22 15.44 -11.82
CA ILE A 171 24.01 15.82 -10.42
C ILE A 171 24.49 17.25 -10.26
N ASN A 172 23.55 18.16 -9.97
CA ASN A 172 23.83 19.56 -9.78
C ASN A 172 22.99 20.13 -8.65
N PHE A 173 23.61 20.87 -7.77
CA PHE A 173 22.98 21.54 -6.65
C PHE A 173 22.91 23.05 -6.86
N GLN A 174 21.94 23.68 -6.23
CA GLN A 174 21.72 25.12 -6.22
C GLN A 174 21.26 25.58 -4.84
N LEU A 175 21.21 26.88 -4.59
CA LEU A 175 20.61 27.40 -3.36
C LEU A 175 19.12 27.03 -3.29
N GLY A 176 18.66 26.70 -2.10
CA GLY A 176 17.30 26.23 -1.83
C GLY A 176 17.14 24.73 -1.98
N ASN A 177 15.92 24.30 -2.30
CA ASN A 177 15.55 22.88 -2.35
C ASN A 177 16.08 22.17 -3.59
N ASN A 178 16.74 21.05 -3.39
CA ASN A 178 17.34 20.24 -4.44
C ASN A 178 16.80 18.80 -4.42
N PRO A 179 16.70 18.15 -5.60
CA PRO A 179 16.39 16.73 -5.68
C PRO A 179 17.44 15.89 -4.94
N MET A 180 16.98 14.88 -4.22
CA MET A 180 17.89 13.93 -3.58
C MET A 180 18.68 13.12 -4.60
N VAL A 181 19.93 12.81 -4.29
CA VAL A 181 20.70 11.79 -4.98
C VAL A 181 20.29 10.42 -4.44
N ILE A 182 19.94 9.50 -5.32
CA ILE A 182 19.45 8.16 -5.01
C ILE A 182 20.28 7.09 -5.71
N MET A 183 20.33 5.89 -5.14
CA MET A 183 20.74 4.69 -5.86
C MET A 183 19.63 4.31 -6.83
N ASP A 184 19.98 3.89 -8.04
CA ASP A 184 19.04 3.38 -9.04
C ASP A 184 19.67 2.17 -9.74
N GLU A 185 19.31 1.00 -9.28
CA GLU A 185 19.84 -0.27 -9.81
C GLU A 185 19.41 -0.54 -11.27
N THR A 186 18.40 0.17 -11.76
CA THR A 186 17.91 0.04 -13.15
C THR A 186 18.79 0.74 -14.17
N MET A 187 19.68 1.63 -13.72
CA MET A 187 20.60 2.36 -14.61
C MET A 187 21.54 1.39 -15.36
N LEU A 188 21.64 1.58 -16.68
CA LEU A 188 22.49 0.76 -17.56
C LEU A 188 23.94 1.29 -17.62
N VAL A 189 24.49 1.66 -16.47
CA VAL A 189 25.86 2.13 -16.30
C VAL A 189 26.66 1.18 -15.42
N PRO A 190 28.02 1.17 -15.53
CA PRO A 190 28.83 0.33 -14.65
C PRO A 190 28.76 0.72 -13.17
N GLU A 191 28.90 -0.24 -12.27
CA GLU A 191 29.20 0.02 -10.88
C GLU A 191 30.54 0.77 -10.71
N PRO A 192 30.65 1.73 -9.79
CA PRO A 192 29.66 2.17 -8.78
C PRO A 192 28.82 3.40 -9.21
N LEU A 193 28.57 3.58 -10.50
CA LEU A 193 27.95 4.81 -11.05
C LEU A 193 26.42 4.79 -11.05
N LYS A 194 25.77 3.77 -10.49
CA LYS A 194 24.32 3.59 -10.47
C LYS A 194 23.64 4.49 -9.44
N PHE A 195 23.81 5.78 -9.57
CA PHE A 195 23.11 6.77 -8.76
C PHE A 195 22.86 8.04 -9.57
N ARG A 196 21.79 8.75 -9.25
CA ARG A 196 21.37 9.98 -9.92
C ARG A 196 20.53 10.87 -9.02
N GLN A 197 20.26 12.09 -9.42
CA GLN A 197 19.22 12.88 -8.78
C GLN A 197 17.82 12.35 -9.13
N MET A 198 16.91 12.45 -8.17
CA MET A 198 15.49 12.14 -8.35
C MET A 198 14.84 13.10 -9.34
N THR A 199 13.73 12.64 -9.90
CA THR A 199 12.79 13.48 -10.64
C THR A 199 11.55 13.77 -9.78
N ASN A 200 10.74 14.73 -10.20
CA ASN A 200 9.52 15.13 -9.47
C ASN A 200 8.40 14.08 -9.49
N ASP A 201 8.51 13.07 -10.32
CA ASP A 201 7.50 12.01 -10.48
C ASP A 201 7.84 10.74 -9.67
N GLU A 202 8.94 10.78 -8.94
CA GLU A 202 9.40 9.69 -8.08
C GLU A 202 9.01 9.92 -6.63
N LEU A 203 8.87 8.84 -5.86
CA LEU A 203 8.34 8.88 -4.51
C LEU A 203 9.38 8.47 -3.49
N VAL A 204 9.39 9.18 -2.36
CA VAL A 204 10.22 8.86 -1.19
C VAL A 204 9.35 8.19 -0.14
N LEU A 205 9.77 7.01 0.31
CA LEU A 205 9.01 6.25 1.29
C LEU A 205 9.13 6.85 2.69
N LEU A 206 8.04 6.94 3.42
CA LEU A 206 8.01 7.48 4.80
C LEU A 206 8.90 6.69 5.77
N SER A 207 9.25 5.45 5.42
CA SER A 207 10.17 4.60 6.19
C SER A 207 11.64 5.05 6.16
N ILE A 208 12.00 6.03 5.32
CA ILE A 208 13.37 6.57 5.29
C ILE A 208 13.72 7.18 6.65
N PRO A 209 14.91 6.88 7.22
CA PRO A 209 15.35 7.50 8.45
C PRO A 209 15.59 9.00 8.26
N GLN A 210 14.68 9.84 8.74
CA GLN A 210 14.74 11.29 8.50
C GLN A 210 15.98 11.96 9.10
N ASP A 211 16.49 11.46 10.23
CA ASP A 211 17.75 11.92 10.80
C ASP A 211 18.94 11.67 9.85
N SER A 212 18.86 10.67 8.99
CA SER A 212 19.89 10.39 7.99
C SER A 212 19.93 11.46 6.89
N ILE A 213 18.79 12.00 6.51
CA ILE A 213 18.72 13.13 5.58
C ILE A 213 19.30 14.38 6.24
N ARG A 214 18.85 14.71 7.47
CA ARG A 214 19.21 15.95 8.17
C ARG A 214 20.65 15.98 8.68
N CYS A 215 21.17 14.84 9.17
CA CYS A 215 22.42 14.79 9.92
C CYS A 215 23.52 13.96 9.26
N ALA A 216 23.18 13.03 8.35
CA ALA A 216 24.13 12.11 7.73
C ALA A 216 24.32 12.35 6.22
N MET A 217 23.84 13.48 5.71
CA MET A 217 23.97 13.92 4.32
C MET A 217 23.41 12.94 3.28
N TRP A 218 22.37 12.17 3.66
CA TRP A 218 21.66 11.35 2.69
C TRP A 218 20.91 12.22 1.69
N GLY A 219 21.01 11.85 0.41
CA GLY A 219 20.42 12.60 -0.68
C GLY A 219 21.26 13.75 -1.22
N SER A 220 22.42 14.06 -0.58
CA SER A 220 23.40 15.01 -1.09
C SER A 220 24.76 14.35 -1.34
N VAL A 221 25.54 14.07 -0.28
CA VAL A 221 26.85 13.40 -0.39
C VAL A 221 26.72 11.88 -0.49
N LYS A 222 25.72 11.32 0.20
CA LYS A 222 25.45 9.88 0.22
C LYS A 222 24.14 9.61 -0.52
N PRO A 223 24.16 8.86 -1.62
CA PRO A 223 22.94 8.45 -2.30
C PRO A 223 22.00 7.70 -1.34
N VAL A 224 20.72 8.01 -1.40
CA VAL A 224 19.67 7.28 -0.69
C VAL A 224 19.55 5.88 -1.29
N SER A 225 19.47 4.87 -0.43
CA SER A 225 19.28 3.49 -0.88
C SER A 225 17.94 3.33 -1.59
N ASP A 226 17.94 2.56 -2.65
CA ASP A 226 16.80 2.18 -3.49
C ASP A 226 15.56 1.76 -2.69
N LYS A 227 15.75 0.95 -1.66
CA LYS A 227 14.66 0.48 -0.77
C LYS A 227 13.81 1.58 -0.11
N TYR A 228 14.20 2.83 -0.19
CA TYR A 228 13.45 3.97 0.33
C TYR A 228 12.84 4.85 -0.76
N ILE A 229 12.97 4.43 -2.00
CA ILE A 229 12.55 5.19 -3.17
C ILE A 229 11.64 4.31 -4.03
N LEU A 230 10.69 4.91 -4.67
CA LEU A 230 9.93 4.29 -5.76
C LEU A 230 10.19 5.11 -7.03
N THR A 231 10.88 4.51 -7.97
CA THR A 231 11.20 5.10 -9.26
C THR A 231 9.98 5.14 -10.18
N ILE A 232 10.03 5.93 -11.25
CA ILE A 232 8.94 6.00 -12.26
C ILE A 232 8.62 4.62 -12.84
N SER A 233 9.65 3.79 -13.06
CA SER A 233 9.45 2.42 -13.57
C SER A 233 8.63 1.58 -12.61
N GLU A 234 8.98 1.60 -11.34
CA GLU A 234 8.30 0.84 -10.28
C GLU A 234 6.90 1.35 -10.01
N ILE A 235 6.69 2.68 -10.03
CA ILE A 235 5.35 3.28 -9.95
C ILE A 235 4.48 2.81 -11.13
N THR A 236 5.07 2.71 -12.31
CA THR A 236 4.37 2.21 -13.51
C THR A 236 3.99 0.73 -13.35
N GLU A 237 4.88 -0.10 -12.82
CA GLU A 237 4.59 -1.52 -12.55
C GLU A 237 3.46 -1.69 -11.52
N VAL A 238 3.51 -0.93 -10.42
CA VAL A 238 2.44 -0.92 -9.41
C VAL A 238 1.10 -0.52 -10.02
N THR A 239 1.10 0.56 -10.80
CA THR A 239 -0.13 1.09 -11.42
C THR A 239 -0.72 0.12 -12.45
N ALA A 240 0.13 -0.52 -13.24
CA ALA A 240 -0.28 -1.53 -14.21
C ALA A 240 -0.89 -2.76 -13.51
N ALA A 241 -0.28 -3.24 -12.44
CA ALA A 241 -0.79 -4.35 -11.66
C ALA A 241 -2.15 -4.03 -11.02
N ILE A 242 -2.28 -2.86 -10.37
CA ILE A 242 -3.55 -2.41 -9.79
C ILE A 242 -4.65 -2.36 -10.85
N THR A 243 -4.34 -1.79 -12.03
CA THR A 243 -5.30 -1.71 -13.13
C THR A 243 -5.79 -3.09 -13.57
N ALA A 244 -4.86 -4.02 -13.75
CA ALA A 244 -5.18 -5.39 -14.16
C ALA A 244 -5.99 -6.14 -13.10
N TYR A 245 -5.62 -6.04 -11.82
CA TYR A 245 -6.36 -6.68 -10.74
C TYR A 245 -7.76 -6.08 -10.58
N ASN A 246 -7.90 -4.77 -10.67
CA ASN A 246 -9.19 -4.09 -10.54
C ASN A 246 -10.16 -4.48 -11.65
N GLU A 247 -9.67 -4.74 -12.85
CA GLU A 247 -10.50 -5.30 -13.95
C GLU A 247 -11.02 -6.70 -13.59
N ILE A 248 -10.17 -7.58 -13.05
CA ILE A 248 -10.58 -8.92 -12.60
C ILE A 248 -11.61 -8.83 -11.47
N ILE A 249 -11.42 -7.96 -10.49
CA ILE A 249 -12.34 -7.75 -9.37
C ILE A 249 -13.70 -7.29 -9.88
N LYS A 250 -13.70 -6.29 -10.77
CA LYS A 250 -14.92 -5.72 -11.36
C LYS A 250 -15.67 -6.76 -12.17
N GLN A 251 -15.00 -7.45 -13.10
CA GLN A 251 -15.62 -8.52 -13.91
C GLN A 251 -16.18 -9.64 -13.02
N THR A 252 -15.48 -9.99 -11.93
CA THR A 252 -15.96 -11.00 -10.98
C THR A 252 -17.24 -10.54 -10.29
N ALA A 253 -17.31 -9.27 -9.87
CA ALA A 253 -18.53 -8.71 -9.27
C ALA A 253 -19.71 -8.72 -10.28
N GLU A 254 -19.49 -8.21 -11.47
CA GLU A 254 -20.50 -8.14 -12.54
C GLU A 254 -21.03 -9.53 -12.93
N THR A 255 -20.13 -10.49 -13.16
CA THR A 255 -20.49 -11.85 -13.57
C THR A 255 -21.33 -12.57 -12.53
N ASN A 256 -21.09 -12.30 -11.25
CA ASN A 256 -21.77 -12.97 -10.14
C ASN A 256 -22.93 -12.14 -9.53
N GLY A 257 -23.22 -10.96 -10.09
CA GLY A 257 -24.29 -10.07 -9.58
C GLY A 257 -24.02 -9.56 -8.16
N LEU A 258 -22.75 -9.38 -7.81
CA LEU A 258 -22.31 -8.88 -6.51
C LEU A 258 -22.22 -7.35 -6.51
N ALA A 259 -22.40 -6.74 -5.35
CA ALA A 259 -22.14 -5.33 -5.17
C ALA A 259 -20.63 -5.04 -5.38
N TYR A 260 -20.32 -3.85 -5.92
CA TYR A 260 -18.96 -3.44 -6.21
C TYR A 260 -18.67 -2.06 -5.64
N VAL A 261 -17.51 -1.91 -5.03
CA VAL A 261 -17.02 -0.63 -4.49
C VAL A 261 -15.74 -0.22 -5.21
N ASP A 262 -15.72 0.98 -5.78
CA ASP A 262 -14.57 1.56 -6.47
C ASP A 262 -13.75 2.45 -5.52
N PHE A 263 -12.88 1.84 -4.72
CA PHE A 263 -11.95 2.59 -3.88
C PHE A 263 -10.78 3.20 -4.64
N ASN A 264 -10.51 2.75 -5.86
CA ASN A 264 -9.47 3.37 -6.68
C ASN A 264 -9.86 4.80 -7.05
N SER A 265 -11.05 4.98 -7.59
CA SER A 265 -11.57 6.32 -7.91
C SER A 265 -11.73 7.19 -6.67
N PHE A 266 -12.19 6.61 -5.55
CA PHE A 266 -12.32 7.33 -4.29
C PHE A 266 -10.98 7.89 -3.79
N LEU A 267 -9.91 7.08 -3.78
CA LEU A 267 -8.61 7.55 -3.27
C LEU A 267 -7.97 8.59 -4.20
N ILE A 268 -8.18 8.48 -5.51
CA ILE A 268 -7.77 9.51 -6.49
C ILE A 268 -8.47 10.84 -6.18
N GLU A 269 -9.78 10.83 -5.95
CA GLU A 269 -10.52 12.05 -5.59
C GLU A 269 -10.02 12.64 -4.27
N ALA A 270 -9.84 11.81 -3.24
CA ALA A 270 -9.32 12.24 -1.95
C ALA A 270 -7.92 12.84 -2.04
N SER A 271 -7.06 12.32 -2.93
CA SER A 271 -5.68 12.81 -3.11
C SER A 271 -5.57 14.10 -3.94
N THR A 272 -6.62 14.45 -4.70
CA THR A 272 -6.57 15.60 -5.62
C THR A 272 -7.38 16.80 -5.11
N VAL A 273 -8.66 16.60 -4.84
CA VAL A 273 -9.58 17.67 -4.43
C VAL A 273 -10.08 17.51 -3.00
N GLY A 274 -9.84 16.36 -2.39
CA GLY A 274 -10.42 16.00 -1.11
C GLY A 274 -11.90 15.60 -1.22
N VAL A 275 -12.38 14.88 -0.22
CA VAL A 275 -13.80 14.46 -0.13
C VAL A 275 -14.40 14.92 1.19
N VAL A 276 -15.68 15.26 1.20
CA VAL A 276 -16.36 15.79 2.39
C VAL A 276 -17.47 14.86 2.83
N PHE A 277 -17.41 14.39 4.08
CA PHE A 277 -18.46 13.59 4.72
C PHE A 277 -18.79 14.15 6.08
N ASP A 278 -20.07 14.32 6.38
CA ASP A 278 -20.57 14.88 7.65
C ASP A 278 -19.93 16.23 8.03
N GLY A 279 -19.51 17.03 7.03
CA GLY A 279 -18.81 18.30 7.23
C GLY A 279 -17.31 18.18 7.54
N ILE A 280 -16.75 16.96 7.51
CA ILE A 280 -15.32 16.69 7.71
C ILE A 280 -14.68 16.49 6.34
N THR A 281 -13.58 17.20 6.06
CA THR A 281 -12.79 17.01 4.84
C THR A 281 -11.76 15.91 5.06
N PHE A 282 -11.69 14.98 4.09
CA PHE A 282 -10.70 13.91 4.03
C PHE A 282 -9.81 14.11 2.80
N THR A 283 -8.51 14.13 3.04
CA THR A 283 -7.46 14.12 2.01
C THR A 283 -6.47 13.01 2.30
N THR A 284 -5.52 12.78 1.41
CA THR A 284 -4.42 11.85 1.65
C THR A 284 -3.22 12.50 2.38
N ASP A 285 -3.33 13.76 2.79
CA ASP A 285 -2.26 14.46 3.50
C ASP A 285 -1.93 13.74 4.82
N PHE A 286 -0.63 13.57 5.05
CA PHE A 286 -0.15 12.94 6.28
C PHE A 286 -0.60 13.75 7.49
N ILE A 287 -1.18 13.05 8.47
CA ILE A 287 -1.61 13.62 9.74
C ILE A 287 -2.86 14.54 9.60
N THR A 288 -2.84 15.54 8.73
CA THR A 288 -3.88 16.56 8.63
C THR A 288 -5.07 16.18 7.76
N GLY A 289 -4.90 15.14 6.92
CA GLY A 289 -5.91 14.69 5.96
C GLY A 289 -7.05 13.85 6.55
N ASN A 290 -7.03 13.53 7.83
CA ASN A 290 -8.03 12.71 8.54
C ASN A 290 -8.19 11.26 8.01
N MET A 291 -7.61 10.93 6.84
CA MET A 291 -7.77 9.64 6.17
C MET A 291 -6.87 8.57 6.77
N PHE A 292 -5.55 8.84 6.85
CA PHE A 292 -4.53 7.86 7.22
C PHE A 292 -4.05 8.02 8.65
N SER A 293 -3.73 6.90 9.29
CA SER A 293 -3.06 6.84 10.58
C SER A 293 -1.59 7.26 10.48
N LEU A 294 -0.87 7.26 11.62
CA LEU A 294 0.53 7.71 11.68
C LEU A 294 1.53 6.83 10.92
N ASP A 295 1.11 5.67 10.41
CA ASP A 295 1.93 4.87 9.51
C ASP A 295 1.79 5.29 8.03
N GLY A 296 0.85 6.17 7.72
CA GLY A 296 0.60 6.69 6.38
C GLY A 296 -0.07 5.72 5.41
N ILE A 297 -0.46 4.53 5.87
CA ILE A 297 -1.05 3.44 5.05
C ILE A 297 -2.42 3.04 5.55
N HIS A 298 -2.53 2.69 6.84
CA HIS A 298 -3.80 2.27 7.42
C HIS A 298 -4.70 3.46 7.72
N LEU A 299 -5.99 3.23 7.60
CA LEU A 299 -6.98 4.29 7.81
C LEU A 299 -7.15 4.61 9.31
N THR A 300 -7.47 5.86 9.61
CA THR A 300 -7.97 6.25 10.93
C THR A 300 -9.33 5.59 11.19
N PRO A 301 -9.84 5.58 12.43
CA PRO A 301 -11.21 5.16 12.69
C PRO A 301 -12.26 5.94 11.89
N GLN A 302 -12.06 7.26 11.67
CA GLN A 302 -12.92 8.06 10.79
C GLN A 302 -12.79 7.64 9.32
N GLY A 303 -11.57 7.42 8.83
CA GLY A 303 -11.32 6.90 7.48
C GLY A 303 -11.99 5.53 7.26
N ASN A 304 -11.94 4.63 8.25
CA ASN A 304 -12.66 3.37 8.21
C ASN A 304 -14.18 3.54 8.17
N ALA A 305 -14.73 4.54 8.87
CA ALA A 305 -16.16 4.83 8.82
C ALA A 305 -16.60 5.37 7.44
N VAL A 306 -15.75 6.16 6.77
CA VAL A 306 -15.97 6.58 5.36
C VAL A 306 -16.01 5.35 4.46
N VAL A 307 -15.01 4.49 4.55
CA VAL A 307 -14.93 3.23 3.78
C VAL A 307 -16.18 2.36 4.03
N ALA A 308 -16.59 2.19 5.29
CA ALA A 308 -17.80 1.44 5.63
C ALA A 308 -19.04 2.01 4.92
N ASN A 309 -19.16 3.34 4.82
CA ASN A 309 -20.28 3.98 4.14
C ASN A 309 -20.29 3.71 2.62
N TYR A 310 -19.13 3.61 1.98
CA TYR A 310 -19.05 3.18 0.57
C TYR A 310 -19.54 1.74 0.38
N PHE A 311 -19.15 0.82 1.27
CA PHE A 311 -19.69 -0.54 1.25
C PHE A 311 -21.20 -0.55 1.44
N ILE A 312 -21.72 0.21 2.41
CA ILE A 312 -23.15 0.33 2.70
C ILE A 312 -23.91 0.86 1.48
N ASP A 313 -23.41 1.90 0.80
CA ASP A 313 -24.02 2.46 -0.39
C ASP A 313 -24.08 1.44 -1.55
N ALA A 314 -23.00 0.74 -1.80
CA ALA A 314 -22.94 -0.30 -2.82
C ALA A 314 -23.93 -1.45 -2.53
N ILE A 315 -23.98 -1.90 -1.28
CA ILE A 315 -24.91 -2.95 -0.83
C ILE A 315 -26.37 -2.49 -0.98
N ASN A 316 -26.70 -1.29 -0.46
CA ASN A 316 -28.04 -0.74 -0.51
C ASN A 316 -28.51 -0.57 -1.96
N SER A 317 -27.64 -0.06 -2.83
CA SER A 317 -27.95 0.13 -4.26
C SER A 317 -28.17 -1.19 -4.98
N THR A 318 -27.30 -2.19 -4.78
CA THR A 318 -27.35 -3.46 -5.50
C THR A 318 -28.50 -4.34 -5.04
N TYR A 319 -28.77 -4.39 -3.74
CA TYR A 319 -29.73 -5.33 -3.15
C TYR A 319 -31.04 -4.67 -2.72
N ASN A 320 -31.24 -3.38 -3.02
CA ASN A 320 -32.40 -2.60 -2.57
C ASN A 320 -32.62 -2.71 -1.07
N SER A 321 -31.55 -2.65 -0.30
CA SER A 321 -31.56 -2.70 1.17
C SER A 321 -31.52 -1.27 1.76
N ASN A 322 -31.66 -1.17 3.07
CA ASN A 322 -31.64 0.11 3.80
C ASN A 322 -30.76 0.01 5.05
N ILE A 323 -29.51 -0.34 4.86
CA ILE A 323 -28.54 -0.39 5.95
C ILE A 323 -28.19 1.07 6.34
N PRO A 324 -28.28 1.46 7.61
CA PRO A 324 -27.95 2.82 8.05
C PRO A 324 -26.44 3.07 7.92
N LYS A 325 -26.08 4.29 7.51
CA LYS A 325 -24.69 4.72 7.43
C LYS A 325 -24.08 4.93 8.81
N ALA A 326 -22.78 4.73 8.90
CA ALA A 326 -21.99 5.14 10.05
C ALA A 326 -21.95 6.68 10.13
N VAL A 327 -22.12 7.23 11.33
CA VAL A 327 -21.95 8.65 11.63
C VAL A 327 -20.44 8.89 11.84
N ILE A 328 -19.79 9.47 10.85
CA ILE A 328 -18.32 9.57 10.81
C ILE A 328 -17.76 10.35 11.99
N GLY A 329 -18.40 11.48 12.36
CA GLY A 329 -17.99 12.28 13.51
C GLY A 329 -18.08 11.59 14.87
N SER A 330 -18.67 10.39 14.96
CA SER A 330 -18.71 9.58 16.19
C SER A 330 -17.42 8.77 16.43
N TYR A 331 -16.52 8.73 15.46
CA TYR A 331 -15.26 7.97 15.54
C TYR A 331 -14.10 8.94 15.80
N PRO A 332 -13.06 8.49 16.54
CA PRO A 332 -11.90 9.32 16.78
C PRO A 332 -11.12 9.61 15.48
N ALA A 333 -10.66 10.84 15.36
CA ALA A 333 -9.68 11.25 14.36
C ALA A 333 -8.25 10.94 14.86
N THR A 334 -7.25 11.35 14.08
CA THR A 334 -5.86 11.35 14.55
C THR A 334 -5.71 12.44 15.62
N ASP A 335 -5.47 12.04 16.87
CA ASP A 335 -5.17 12.97 17.94
C ASP A 335 -3.68 13.34 17.88
N TYR A 336 -3.42 14.64 17.89
CA TYR A 336 -2.07 15.16 18.07
C TYR A 336 -1.81 15.44 19.54
N PRO A 337 -0.60 15.10 20.05
CA PRO A 337 -0.23 15.56 21.37
C PRO A 337 -0.01 17.08 21.42
#